data_cd0b0e32864bd70727498264ea22456b
#
_entry.id   cd0b0e32864bd70727498264ea22456b
#
_cell.length_a   1.000
_cell.length_b   1.000
_cell.length_c   1.000
_cell.angle_alpha   90.00
_cell.angle_beta   90.00
_cell.angle_gamma   90.00
#
_symmetry.space_group_name_H-M   'P 1'
#
loop_
_entity.id
_entity.type
_entity.pdbx_description
1 polymer ?
#
loop_
_entity_poly.entity_id
_entity_poly.type
_entity_poly.pdbx_seq_one_letter_code
_entity_poly.pdbx_strand_id
1 'polypeptide(L)'
;MAQWTSAVGAAQLARQLRAQQPRPSGPGARRPPAYRALADGIRLLVLEGRVPVAARLPAERELALALSVSRTTVAAAYEALRTEGFLESRRGAGSWTAVPAGNPLPARGLEPLPPESLGSMIDLGCASLPAPEPWLTRAVQGALEELAPYAHTHGDYPAGLPALRQMIADRYTGRGIPTMPEQIMVTTGAMGAIDAICHLFAGRGERIAVESPSYANILQLMREAGARLVPVAMEEGLGGWDVNRWRQVLRDAAPRLAYVVADFHNPTGALADEDRRRALVDAARSAGTVLVVDETMNELRLDPEVRMPRRVCAFDPAGSTVITVGSASKAFWAGMRIGWVRAAPDVIRSLVAARAYADMGTPVLEQLAVNWLMRTGGWEEAVQVRCEQARENRDALVAAVRRELPDWEFSVPRGGLTLWVRTGGLSGSRLAVAGERVGVRVPSGPRFGVDGAFEGYVRLPFTVAGPVADEAAARLAAAARLVGSGAGAGVEAPRTFVA
;
A
#
# COMPACT_ATOMS: atom_id res chain seq x y z
N MET A 1 -20.00 25.65 12.51
CA MET A 1 -18.97 24.65 12.80
C MET A 1 -17.82 24.84 11.83
N ALA A 2 -16.59 25.02 12.31
CA ALA A 2 -15.40 25.07 11.45
C ALA A 2 -15.23 23.67 10.83
N GLN A 3 -15.52 23.54 9.54
CA GLN A 3 -15.24 22.31 8.82
C GLN A 3 -13.73 22.23 8.58
N TRP A 4 -13.10 21.15 9.02
CA TRP A 4 -11.73 20.82 8.66
C TRP A 4 -11.70 20.57 7.16
N THR A 5 -11.07 21.47 6.42
CA THR A 5 -11.10 21.43 4.96
C THR A 5 -9.69 21.15 4.44
N SER A 6 -9.56 20.06 3.68
CA SER A 6 -8.36 19.79 2.91
C SER A 6 -8.36 20.61 1.63
N ALA A 7 -7.17 21.01 1.15
CA ALA A 7 -7.00 21.67 -0.13
C ALA A 7 -6.06 20.88 -1.02
N VAL A 8 -6.36 20.80 -2.31
CA VAL A 8 -5.51 20.16 -3.31
C VAL A 8 -4.76 21.23 -4.08
N GLY A 9 -3.43 21.13 -4.12
CA GLY A 9 -2.59 22.07 -4.85
C GLY A 9 -2.72 21.93 -6.38
N ALA A 10 -2.63 23.05 -7.12
CA ALA A 10 -2.76 23.05 -8.58
C ALA A 10 -1.72 22.15 -9.27
N ALA A 11 -0.47 22.20 -8.84
CA ALA A 11 0.60 21.37 -9.38
C ALA A 11 0.38 19.87 -9.11
N GLN A 12 -0.12 19.52 -7.93
CA GLN A 12 -0.44 18.14 -7.56
C GLN A 12 -1.58 17.59 -8.42
N LEU A 13 -2.69 18.36 -8.52
CA LEU A 13 -3.84 17.96 -9.33
C LEU A 13 -3.46 17.83 -10.81
N ALA A 14 -2.65 18.78 -11.33
CA ALA A 14 -2.18 18.73 -12.71
C ALA A 14 -1.32 17.49 -13.02
N ARG A 15 -0.43 17.07 -12.09
CA ARG A 15 0.36 15.84 -12.27
C ARG A 15 -0.55 14.60 -12.34
N GLN A 16 -1.52 14.48 -11.44
CA GLN A 16 -2.46 13.37 -11.40
C GLN A 16 -3.31 13.30 -12.68
N LEU A 17 -3.78 14.44 -13.17
CA LEU A 17 -4.59 14.51 -14.41
C LEU A 17 -3.77 14.17 -15.66
N ARG A 18 -2.51 14.60 -15.74
CA ARG A 18 -1.62 14.23 -16.88
C ARG A 18 -1.34 12.73 -16.91
N ALA A 19 -1.20 12.09 -15.75
CA ALA A 19 -0.97 10.65 -15.66
C ALA A 19 -2.18 9.82 -16.13
N GLN A 20 -3.40 10.38 -16.10
CA GLN A 20 -4.63 9.73 -16.54
C GLN A 20 -4.88 9.85 -18.07
N GLN A 21 -4.11 10.68 -18.79
CA GLN A 21 -4.36 10.84 -20.22
C GLN A 21 -4.02 9.53 -20.95
N PRO A 22 -4.98 8.89 -21.61
CA PRO A 22 -4.71 7.71 -22.42
C PRO A 22 -3.72 8.08 -23.53
N ARG A 23 -2.71 7.25 -23.75
CA ARG A 23 -1.93 7.33 -24.99
C ARG A 23 -2.89 7.15 -26.17
N PRO A 24 -2.77 7.94 -27.24
CA PRO A 24 -3.67 7.82 -28.39
C PRO A 24 -3.67 6.40 -28.92
N SER A 25 -4.74 5.69 -28.77
CA SER A 25 -4.94 4.37 -29.35
C SER A 25 -5.70 4.51 -30.68
N GLY A 26 -4.98 4.38 -31.77
CA GLY A 26 -5.50 4.21 -33.13
C GLY A 26 -5.78 5.48 -33.94
N PRO A 27 -5.60 5.44 -35.27
CA PRO A 27 -5.97 6.52 -36.15
C PRO A 27 -7.49 6.56 -36.33
N GLY A 28 -8.13 7.66 -35.91
CA GLY A 28 -9.57 7.91 -36.14
C GLY A 28 -10.46 8.18 -34.92
N ALA A 29 -9.99 7.97 -33.69
CA ALA A 29 -10.80 8.25 -32.50
C ALA A 29 -10.97 9.77 -32.29
N ARG A 30 -12.20 10.28 -32.34
CA ARG A 30 -12.51 11.69 -32.02
C ARG A 30 -12.18 11.93 -30.55
N ARG A 31 -11.21 12.82 -30.30
CA ARG A 31 -10.92 13.29 -28.92
C ARG A 31 -12.12 14.05 -28.35
N PRO A 32 -12.53 13.74 -27.12
CA PRO A 32 -13.56 14.53 -26.46
C PRO A 32 -13.08 15.99 -26.28
N PRO A 33 -13.98 16.97 -26.19
CA PRO A 33 -13.63 18.36 -25.90
C PRO A 33 -12.75 18.43 -24.64
N ALA A 34 -11.73 19.29 -24.64
CA ALA A 34 -10.73 19.37 -23.58
C ALA A 34 -11.34 19.56 -22.17
N TYR A 35 -12.42 20.35 -22.06
CA TYR A 35 -13.12 20.55 -20.79
C TYR A 35 -13.80 19.28 -20.28
N ARG A 36 -14.37 18.44 -21.17
CA ARG A 36 -14.98 17.16 -20.78
C ARG A 36 -13.92 16.18 -20.32
N ALA A 37 -12.81 16.07 -21.04
CA ALA A 37 -11.70 15.22 -20.60
C ALA A 37 -11.15 15.65 -19.24
N LEU A 38 -11.09 16.95 -18.97
CA LEU A 38 -10.69 17.50 -17.67
C LEU A 38 -11.71 17.20 -16.57
N ALA A 39 -13.02 17.39 -16.84
CA ALA A 39 -14.08 17.07 -15.90
C ALA A 39 -14.08 15.57 -15.58
N ASP A 40 -14.01 14.71 -16.60
CA ASP A 40 -13.92 13.25 -16.44
C ASP A 40 -12.72 12.84 -15.59
N GLY A 41 -11.56 13.45 -15.82
CA GLY A 41 -10.36 13.20 -15.03
C GLY A 41 -10.51 13.58 -13.55
N ILE A 42 -11.06 14.75 -13.25
CA ILE A 42 -11.30 15.19 -11.87
C ILE A 42 -12.34 14.30 -11.20
N ARG A 43 -13.45 13.98 -11.87
CA ARG A 43 -14.48 13.07 -11.37
C ARG A 43 -13.91 11.71 -11.01
N LEU A 44 -13.08 11.16 -11.88
CA LEU A 44 -12.42 9.87 -11.64
C LEU A 44 -11.51 9.91 -10.40
N LEU A 45 -10.72 11.00 -10.24
CA LEU A 45 -9.88 11.19 -9.05
C LEU A 45 -10.70 11.27 -7.74
N VAL A 46 -11.87 11.89 -7.80
CA VAL A 46 -12.80 11.96 -6.65
C VAL A 46 -13.39 10.58 -6.36
N LEU A 47 -13.89 9.88 -7.37
CA LEU A 47 -14.49 8.54 -7.22
C LEU A 47 -13.47 7.50 -6.74
N GLU A 48 -12.20 7.61 -7.11
CA GLU A 48 -11.13 6.77 -6.59
C GLU A 48 -10.63 7.17 -5.20
N GLY A 49 -11.13 8.26 -4.62
CA GLY A 49 -10.65 8.80 -3.33
C GLY A 49 -9.23 9.40 -3.36
N ARG A 50 -8.64 9.58 -4.54
CA ARG A 50 -7.32 10.24 -4.72
C ARG A 50 -7.40 11.75 -4.51
N VAL A 51 -8.52 12.34 -4.83
CA VAL A 51 -8.91 13.67 -4.40
C VAL A 51 -10.02 13.51 -3.36
N PRO A 52 -9.80 13.91 -2.10
CA PRO A 52 -10.78 13.71 -1.04
C PRO A 52 -12.10 14.44 -1.33
N VAL A 53 -13.20 13.90 -0.85
CA VAL A 53 -14.50 14.60 -0.81
C VAL A 53 -14.40 15.76 0.20
N ALA A 54 -15.10 16.85 -0.06
CA ALA A 54 -15.02 18.11 0.69
C ALA A 54 -13.62 18.75 0.69
N ALA A 55 -12.79 18.45 -0.32
CA ALA A 55 -11.52 19.12 -0.54
C ALA A 55 -11.70 20.37 -1.43
N ARG A 56 -10.99 21.44 -1.09
CA ARG A 56 -10.97 22.64 -1.92
C ARG A 56 -10.10 22.41 -3.15
N LEU A 57 -10.66 22.61 -4.34
CA LEU A 57 -9.92 22.60 -5.59
C LEU A 57 -9.17 23.93 -5.82
N PRO A 58 -8.08 23.92 -6.62
CA PRO A 58 -7.36 25.13 -7.02
C PRO A 58 -8.29 26.11 -7.74
N ALA A 59 -7.98 27.39 -7.67
CA ALA A 59 -8.67 28.39 -8.47
C ALA A 59 -8.50 28.09 -9.98
N GLU A 60 -9.52 28.39 -10.78
CA GLU A 60 -9.52 28.12 -12.23
C GLU A 60 -8.24 28.64 -12.92
N ARG A 61 -7.76 29.83 -12.53
CA ARG A 61 -6.55 30.45 -13.09
C ARG A 61 -5.28 29.65 -12.73
N GLU A 62 -5.19 29.18 -11.50
CA GLU A 62 -4.04 28.40 -11.02
C GLU A 62 -3.96 27.03 -11.71
N LEU A 63 -5.11 26.35 -11.83
CA LEU A 63 -5.16 25.07 -12.50
C LEU A 63 -4.93 25.19 -14.01
N ALA A 64 -5.45 26.23 -14.64
CA ALA A 64 -5.24 26.52 -16.04
C ALA A 64 -3.74 26.71 -16.36
N LEU A 65 -3.04 27.48 -15.51
CA LEU A 65 -1.61 27.68 -15.62
C LEU A 65 -0.84 26.34 -15.44
N ALA A 66 -1.17 25.57 -14.41
CA ALA A 66 -0.53 24.30 -14.10
C ALA A 66 -0.73 23.23 -15.21
N LEU A 67 -1.86 23.25 -15.90
CA LEU A 67 -2.19 22.34 -16.99
C LEU A 67 -1.77 22.85 -18.37
N SER A 68 -1.41 24.13 -18.49
CA SER A 68 -1.16 24.82 -19.78
C SER A 68 -2.38 24.81 -20.71
N VAL A 69 -3.57 25.04 -20.14
CA VAL A 69 -4.85 25.17 -20.86
C VAL A 69 -5.48 26.56 -20.64
N SER A 70 -6.55 26.88 -21.40
CA SER A 70 -7.25 28.15 -21.18
C SER A 70 -8.05 28.13 -19.87
N ARG A 71 -8.22 29.31 -19.23
CA ARG A 71 -9.08 29.45 -18.05
C ARG A 71 -10.53 29.02 -18.37
N THR A 72 -11.01 29.32 -19.56
CA THR A 72 -12.35 28.94 -20.01
C THR A 72 -12.55 27.44 -20.06
N THR A 73 -11.50 26.68 -20.43
CA THR A 73 -11.52 25.20 -20.38
C THR A 73 -11.71 24.68 -18.96
N VAL A 74 -11.00 25.24 -17.98
CA VAL A 74 -11.12 24.85 -16.58
C VAL A 74 -12.48 25.26 -16.02
N ALA A 75 -12.95 26.48 -16.33
CA ALA A 75 -14.26 26.97 -15.89
C ALA A 75 -15.41 26.07 -16.42
N ALA A 76 -15.36 25.70 -17.71
CA ALA A 76 -16.34 24.78 -18.30
C ALA A 76 -16.30 23.37 -17.68
N ALA A 77 -15.10 22.88 -17.33
CA ALA A 77 -14.95 21.60 -16.63
C ALA A 77 -15.54 21.66 -15.22
N TYR A 78 -15.27 22.73 -14.47
CA TYR A 78 -15.83 22.91 -13.11
C TYR A 78 -17.36 23.07 -13.16
N GLU A 79 -17.90 23.75 -14.18
CA GLU A 79 -19.34 23.87 -14.36
C GLU A 79 -20.01 22.52 -14.67
N ALA A 80 -19.40 21.72 -15.53
CA ALA A 80 -19.88 20.37 -15.81
C ALA A 80 -19.91 19.52 -14.53
N LEU A 81 -18.84 19.58 -13.71
CA LEU A 81 -18.78 18.87 -12.44
C LEU A 81 -19.79 19.35 -11.42
N ARG A 82 -20.14 20.66 -11.40
CA ARG A 82 -21.21 21.20 -10.55
C ARG A 82 -22.57 20.69 -10.97
N THR A 83 -22.84 20.71 -12.27
CA THR A 83 -24.09 20.17 -12.84
C THR A 83 -24.28 18.69 -12.52
N GLU A 84 -23.18 17.92 -12.50
CA GLU A 84 -23.16 16.51 -12.16
C GLU A 84 -23.11 16.23 -10.65
N GLY A 85 -23.03 17.24 -9.79
CA GLY A 85 -22.98 17.11 -8.32
C GLY A 85 -21.61 16.70 -7.75
N PHE A 86 -20.54 16.74 -8.55
CA PHE A 86 -19.16 16.46 -8.09
C PHE A 86 -18.42 17.67 -7.56
N LEU A 87 -18.96 18.87 -7.75
CA LEU A 87 -18.45 20.10 -7.15
C LEU A 87 -19.59 20.92 -6.53
N GLU A 88 -19.28 21.50 -5.37
CA GLU A 88 -20.08 22.53 -4.72
C GLU A 88 -19.35 23.86 -4.74
N SER A 89 -20.07 24.95 -5.00
CA SER A 89 -19.54 26.32 -4.89
C SER A 89 -20.00 26.95 -3.60
N ARG A 90 -19.09 27.54 -2.85
CA ARG A 90 -19.40 28.37 -1.68
C ARG A 90 -19.00 29.79 -1.99
N ARG A 91 -19.95 30.72 -1.86
CA ARG A 91 -19.73 32.14 -2.17
C ARG A 91 -18.47 32.67 -1.47
N GLY A 92 -17.51 33.19 -2.23
CA GLY A 92 -16.25 33.73 -1.72
C GLY A 92 -15.21 32.70 -1.26
N ALA A 93 -15.54 31.38 -1.22
CA ALA A 93 -14.67 30.34 -0.66
C ALA A 93 -14.09 29.36 -1.70
N GLY A 94 -14.56 29.39 -2.94
CA GLY A 94 -14.07 28.52 -4.03
C GLY A 94 -14.96 27.32 -4.35
N SER A 95 -14.40 26.33 -5.04
CA SER A 95 -15.07 25.08 -5.44
C SER A 95 -14.57 23.93 -4.58
N TRP A 96 -15.49 23.08 -4.14
CA TRP A 96 -15.26 21.96 -3.24
C TRP A 96 -15.73 20.68 -3.90
N THR A 97 -14.95 19.61 -3.74
CA THR A 97 -15.33 18.30 -4.23
C THR A 97 -16.52 17.75 -3.44
N ALA A 98 -17.42 17.10 -4.16
CA ALA A 98 -18.59 16.43 -3.61
C ALA A 98 -18.79 15.08 -4.30
N VAL A 99 -19.72 14.29 -3.79
CA VAL A 99 -20.22 13.08 -4.45
C VAL A 99 -21.74 13.22 -4.50
N PRO A 100 -22.37 12.98 -5.66
CA PRO A 100 -23.83 13.08 -5.80
C PRO A 100 -24.54 12.18 -4.77
N ALA A 101 -25.70 12.65 -4.27
CA ALA A 101 -26.51 11.90 -3.31
C ALA A 101 -26.83 10.50 -3.83
N GLY A 102 -26.74 9.50 -2.96
CA GLY A 102 -26.97 8.09 -3.33
C GLY A 102 -25.74 7.32 -3.82
N ASN A 103 -24.61 7.99 -4.02
CA ASN A 103 -23.34 7.29 -4.28
C ASN A 103 -22.59 7.03 -2.96
N PRO A 104 -21.91 5.87 -2.80
CA PRO A 104 -21.07 5.63 -1.64
C PRO A 104 -19.89 6.61 -1.61
N LEU A 105 -19.49 7.00 -0.40
CA LEU A 105 -18.28 7.82 -0.26
C LEU A 105 -17.06 7.00 -0.70
N PRO A 106 -16.20 7.55 -1.56
CA PRO A 106 -14.98 6.87 -1.98
C PRO A 106 -14.06 6.57 -0.81
N ALA A 107 -13.54 5.36 -0.72
CA ALA A 107 -12.55 5.01 0.28
C ALA A 107 -11.27 5.83 0.08
N ARG A 108 -10.77 6.43 1.15
CA ARG A 108 -9.48 7.11 1.15
C ARG A 108 -8.37 6.06 1.28
N GLY A 109 -7.69 5.73 0.21
CA GLY A 109 -6.59 4.76 0.25
C GLY A 109 -7.04 3.29 0.11
N LEU A 110 -6.16 2.36 0.51
CA LEU A 110 -6.45 0.94 0.59
C LEU A 110 -6.93 0.57 2.01
N GLU A 111 -7.88 1.32 2.52
CA GLU A 111 -8.50 1.03 3.81
C GLU A 111 -9.27 -0.29 3.70
N PRO A 112 -9.03 -1.26 4.62
CA PRO A 112 -9.89 -2.43 4.70
C PRO A 112 -11.30 -1.96 5.07
N LEU A 113 -12.28 -2.43 4.30
CA LEU A 113 -13.68 -2.20 4.64
C LEU A 113 -14.07 -3.17 5.77
N PRO A 114 -14.83 -2.71 6.80
CA PRO A 114 -15.41 -3.63 7.77
C PRO A 114 -16.25 -4.68 7.06
N PRO A 115 -16.17 -5.97 7.46
CA PRO A 115 -16.94 -7.04 6.83
C PRO A 115 -18.45 -6.74 6.73
N GLU A 116 -18.99 -6.04 7.72
CA GLU A 116 -20.39 -5.62 7.80
C GLU A 116 -20.78 -4.63 6.68
N SER A 117 -19.80 -3.90 6.15
CA SER A 117 -20.00 -2.92 5.07
C SER A 117 -19.89 -3.52 3.67
N LEU A 118 -19.41 -4.77 3.56
CA LEU A 118 -19.15 -5.38 2.26
C LEU A 118 -20.42 -5.85 1.56
N GLY A 119 -21.46 -6.30 2.31
CA GLY A 119 -22.65 -6.90 1.70
C GLY A 119 -22.26 -8.04 0.76
N SER A 120 -22.63 -7.92 -0.53
CA SER A 120 -22.26 -8.87 -1.59
C SER A 120 -20.97 -8.48 -2.35
N MET A 121 -20.26 -7.44 -1.92
CA MET A 121 -19.04 -6.97 -2.59
C MET A 121 -17.86 -7.88 -2.26
N ILE A 122 -17.11 -8.28 -3.27
CA ILE A 122 -15.83 -8.96 -3.09
C ILE A 122 -14.73 -7.90 -2.98
N ASP A 123 -14.07 -7.83 -1.81
CA ASP A 123 -13.00 -6.85 -1.59
C ASP A 123 -11.62 -7.43 -1.94
N LEU A 124 -11.08 -7.02 -3.09
CA LEU A 124 -9.69 -7.24 -3.48
C LEU A 124 -8.78 -6.05 -3.10
N GLY A 125 -9.26 -5.13 -2.26
CA GLY A 125 -8.45 -4.00 -1.76
C GLY A 125 -7.42 -4.39 -0.72
N CYS A 126 -7.72 -5.39 0.11
CA CYS A 126 -6.89 -5.82 1.23
C CYS A 126 -6.07 -7.07 0.91
N ALA A 127 -4.72 -6.96 0.97
CA ALA A 127 -3.82 -8.11 0.86
C ALA A 127 -3.53 -8.70 2.26
N SER A 128 -4.55 -9.29 2.89
CA SER A 128 -4.44 -9.91 4.21
C SER A 128 -5.40 -11.08 4.32
N LEU A 129 -4.91 -12.18 4.86
CA LEU A 129 -5.70 -13.38 5.09
C LEU A 129 -6.41 -13.31 6.46
N PRO A 130 -7.51 -14.04 6.68
CA PRO A 130 -8.16 -14.20 7.98
C PRO A 130 -7.20 -14.77 9.03
N ALA A 131 -7.55 -14.71 10.32
CA ALA A 131 -6.74 -15.29 11.38
C ALA A 131 -6.56 -16.81 11.18
N PRO A 132 -5.34 -17.35 11.43
CA PRO A 132 -5.12 -18.79 11.39
C PRO A 132 -5.62 -19.43 12.69
N GLU A 133 -6.70 -20.19 12.62
CA GLU A 133 -7.15 -21.03 13.75
C GLU A 133 -6.54 -22.43 13.63
N PRO A 134 -6.25 -23.09 14.79
CA PRO A 134 -6.54 -22.67 16.16
C PRO A 134 -5.43 -21.82 16.82
N TRP A 135 -4.43 -21.36 16.08
CA TRP A 135 -3.25 -20.68 16.66
C TRP A 135 -3.59 -19.32 17.27
N LEU A 136 -4.56 -18.59 16.72
CA LEU A 136 -4.99 -17.31 17.32
C LEU A 136 -5.61 -17.55 18.71
N THR A 137 -6.55 -18.49 18.81
CA THR A 137 -7.20 -18.83 20.07
C THR A 137 -6.16 -19.29 21.11
N ARG A 138 -5.23 -20.17 20.74
CA ARG A 138 -4.15 -20.64 21.64
C ARG A 138 -3.21 -19.53 22.08
N ALA A 139 -2.82 -18.63 21.16
CA ALA A 139 -1.96 -17.51 21.47
C ALA A 139 -2.59 -16.55 22.49
N VAL A 140 -3.89 -16.27 22.35
CA VAL A 140 -4.64 -15.43 23.30
C VAL A 140 -4.78 -16.10 24.66
N GLN A 141 -5.07 -17.40 24.71
CA GLN A 141 -5.13 -18.16 25.96
C GLN A 141 -3.77 -18.17 26.68
N GLY A 142 -2.68 -18.45 25.96
CA GLY A 142 -1.34 -18.39 26.55
C GLY A 142 -0.93 -16.98 27.02
N ALA A 143 -1.37 -15.93 26.31
CA ALA A 143 -1.15 -14.55 26.75
C ALA A 143 -1.88 -14.23 28.06
N LEU A 144 -3.10 -14.73 28.25
CA LEU A 144 -3.87 -14.54 29.49
C LEU A 144 -3.19 -15.23 30.69
N GLU A 145 -2.60 -16.41 30.49
CA GLU A 145 -1.85 -17.12 31.53
C GLU A 145 -0.59 -16.34 31.98
N GLU A 146 0.04 -15.59 31.07
CA GLU A 146 1.25 -14.80 31.32
C GLU A 146 0.97 -13.35 31.73
N LEU A 147 -0.29 -12.88 31.73
CA LEU A 147 -0.65 -11.49 31.94
C LEU A 147 -0.46 -10.99 33.38
N ALA A 148 -0.64 -11.85 34.37
CA ALA A 148 -0.70 -11.47 35.79
C ALA A 148 0.48 -10.60 36.28
N PRO A 149 1.76 -10.89 35.95
CA PRO A 149 2.89 -10.04 36.35
C PRO A 149 2.81 -8.61 35.81
N TYR A 150 2.25 -8.45 34.63
CA TYR A 150 2.16 -7.15 33.93
C TYR A 150 0.98 -6.30 34.42
N ALA A 151 -0.08 -6.93 34.92
CA ALA A 151 -1.26 -6.26 35.46
C ALA A 151 -0.96 -5.41 36.72
N HIS A 152 0.14 -5.66 37.40
CA HIS A 152 0.62 -4.88 38.54
C HIS A 152 1.57 -3.72 38.13
N THR A 153 1.83 -3.53 36.86
CA THR A 153 2.64 -2.42 36.32
C THR A 153 1.75 -1.35 35.67
N HIS A 154 2.33 -0.24 35.24
CA HIS A 154 1.58 0.76 34.45
C HIS A 154 1.23 0.27 33.03
N GLY A 155 1.82 -0.85 32.57
CA GLY A 155 1.60 -1.38 31.21
C GLY A 155 2.39 -0.66 30.12
N ASP A 156 3.17 0.37 30.45
CA ASP A 156 3.93 1.15 29.50
C ASP A 156 5.29 0.51 29.21
N TYR A 157 5.44 -0.02 28.00
CA TYR A 157 6.67 -0.62 27.51
C TYR A 157 7.05 0.03 26.16
N PRO A 158 7.64 1.24 26.17
CA PRO A 158 7.87 1.99 24.93
C PRO A 158 8.76 1.27 23.90
N ALA A 159 9.73 0.48 24.37
CA ALA A 159 10.55 -0.38 23.50
C ALA A 159 9.88 -1.73 23.18
N GLY A 160 8.80 -2.07 23.87
CA GLY A 160 8.17 -3.39 23.86
C GLY A 160 8.62 -4.27 25.02
N LEU A 161 7.87 -5.36 25.26
CA LEU A 161 8.16 -6.33 26.32
C LEU A 161 9.55 -6.95 26.13
N PRO A 162 10.35 -7.03 27.20
CA PRO A 162 11.70 -7.62 27.13
C PRO A 162 11.70 -9.04 26.55
N ALA A 163 10.75 -9.88 26.94
CA ALA A 163 10.62 -11.24 26.46
C ALA A 163 10.39 -11.30 24.94
N LEU A 164 9.50 -10.46 24.38
CA LEU A 164 9.25 -10.43 22.95
C LEU A 164 10.44 -9.84 22.15
N ARG A 165 11.10 -8.81 22.69
CA ARG A 165 12.32 -8.26 22.08
C ARG A 165 13.44 -9.30 22.01
N GLN A 166 13.64 -10.09 23.08
CA GLN A 166 14.57 -11.20 23.12
C GLN A 166 14.18 -12.26 22.08
N MET A 167 12.92 -12.68 22.04
CA MET A 167 12.44 -13.69 21.08
C MET A 167 12.66 -13.25 19.63
N ILE A 168 12.39 -11.98 19.30
CA ILE A 168 12.65 -11.46 17.96
C ILE A 168 14.14 -11.44 17.66
N ALA A 169 14.99 -11.02 18.60
CA ALA A 169 16.45 -11.02 18.45
C ALA A 169 17.00 -12.43 18.22
N ASP A 170 16.49 -13.43 18.96
CA ASP A 170 16.86 -14.84 18.81
C ASP A 170 16.48 -15.38 17.43
N ARG A 171 15.33 -14.98 16.89
CA ARG A 171 14.90 -15.36 15.53
C ARG A 171 15.82 -14.79 14.43
N TYR A 172 16.32 -13.56 14.59
CA TYR A 172 17.33 -13.01 13.67
C TYR A 172 18.65 -13.75 13.82
N THR A 173 19.09 -13.98 15.04
CA THR A 173 20.34 -14.70 15.35
C THR A 173 20.30 -16.13 14.81
N GLY A 174 19.23 -16.86 15.00
CA GLY A 174 19.02 -18.21 14.46
C GLY A 174 19.00 -18.26 12.92
N ARG A 175 18.79 -17.13 12.26
CA ARG A 175 18.90 -16.97 10.80
C ARG A 175 20.26 -16.40 10.34
N GLY A 176 21.27 -16.45 11.21
CA GLY A 176 22.63 -16.00 10.92
C GLY A 176 22.84 -14.50 10.94
N ILE A 177 21.97 -13.75 11.61
CA ILE A 177 22.07 -12.30 11.78
C ILE A 177 22.16 -11.98 13.29
N PRO A 178 23.39 -11.94 13.88
CA PRO A 178 23.56 -11.65 15.29
C PRO A 178 22.78 -10.38 15.69
N THR A 179 21.90 -10.51 16.65
CA THR A 179 21.01 -9.43 17.06
C THR A 179 20.78 -9.48 18.57
N MET A 180 20.90 -8.34 19.23
CA MET A 180 20.64 -8.17 20.67
C MET A 180 19.25 -7.53 20.87
N PRO A 181 18.59 -7.74 22.02
CA PRO A 181 17.31 -7.12 22.33
C PRO A 181 17.33 -5.59 22.25
N GLU A 182 18.46 -4.95 22.51
CA GLU A 182 18.67 -3.50 22.42
C GLU A 182 18.57 -2.98 20.98
N GLN A 183 18.67 -3.86 20.00
CA GLN A 183 18.49 -3.57 18.57
C GLN A 183 17.03 -3.73 18.12
N ILE A 184 16.12 -4.08 19.02
CA ILE A 184 14.70 -4.33 18.70
C ILE A 184 13.79 -3.34 19.44
N MET A 185 12.86 -2.73 18.71
CA MET A 185 11.71 -2.01 19.26
C MET A 185 10.43 -2.63 18.69
N VAL A 186 9.52 -3.05 19.56
CA VAL A 186 8.18 -3.52 19.15
C VAL A 186 7.29 -2.32 18.84
N THR A 187 6.50 -2.41 17.79
CA THR A 187 5.66 -1.32 17.28
C THR A 187 4.22 -1.79 17.01
N THR A 188 3.30 -0.84 16.84
CA THR A 188 1.91 -1.09 16.46
C THR A 188 1.82 -1.39 14.95
N GLY A 189 2.35 -2.57 14.56
CA GLY A 189 2.51 -3.02 13.18
C GLY A 189 3.61 -2.28 12.42
N ALA A 190 3.86 -2.71 11.17
CA ALA A 190 4.87 -2.09 10.30
C ALA A 190 4.57 -0.61 9.97
N MET A 191 3.30 -0.23 9.87
CA MET A 191 2.92 1.16 9.60
C MET A 191 3.39 2.09 10.72
N GLY A 192 3.17 1.72 12.00
CA GLY A 192 3.67 2.50 13.13
C GLY A 192 5.19 2.55 13.21
N ALA A 193 5.88 1.48 12.78
CA ALA A 193 7.34 1.47 12.67
C ALA A 193 7.82 2.50 11.65
N ILE A 194 7.25 2.49 10.44
CA ILE A 194 7.67 3.38 9.35
C ILE A 194 7.29 4.83 9.64
N ASP A 195 6.15 5.07 10.27
CA ASP A 195 5.74 6.40 10.71
C ASP A 195 6.77 7.00 11.70
N ALA A 196 7.15 6.25 12.73
CA ALA A 196 8.17 6.66 13.68
C ALA A 196 9.53 6.93 13.01
N ILE A 197 9.94 6.09 12.04
CA ILE A 197 11.17 6.27 11.26
C ILE A 197 11.10 7.55 10.42
N CYS A 198 9.96 7.80 9.73
CA CYS A 198 9.78 9.00 8.95
C CYS A 198 9.85 10.27 9.82
N HIS A 199 9.21 10.26 10.99
CA HIS A 199 9.27 11.38 11.92
C HIS A 199 10.68 11.65 12.47
N LEU A 200 11.48 10.60 12.69
CA LEU A 200 12.84 10.77 13.20
C LEU A 200 13.84 11.24 12.12
N PHE A 201 13.73 10.71 10.90
CA PHE A 201 14.76 10.90 9.87
C PHE A 201 14.36 11.83 8.73
N ALA A 202 13.05 12.05 8.49
CA ALA A 202 12.57 12.81 7.34
C ALA A 202 11.64 13.95 7.77
N GLY A 203 12.18 15.12 7.96
CA GLY A 203 11.40 16.35 8.17
C GLY A 203 10.60 16.77 6.94
N ARG A 204 9.72 17.80 7.09
CA ARG A 204 8.96 18.37 5.97
C ARG A 204 9.87 18.82 4.83
N GLY A 205 9.58 18.39 3.62
CA GLY A 205 10.33 18.73 2.41
C GLY A 205 11.55 17.88 2.15
N GLU A 206 11.94 17.00 3.08
CA GLU A 206 13.01 16.02 2.89
C GLU A 206 12.65 15.00 1.81
N ARG A 207 13.68 14.48 1.14
CA ARG A 207 13.50 13.51 0.07
C ARG A 207 13.53 12.10 0.63
N ILE A 208 12.59 11.27 0.17
CA ILE A 208 12.58 9.82 0.41
C ILE A 208 12.58 9.12 -0.95
N ALA A 209 13.59 8.30 -1.21
CA ALA A 209 13.61 7.43 -2.38
C ALA A 209 12.68 6.24 -2.14
N VAL A 210 11.82 5.93 -3.12
CA VAL A 210 10.86 4.83 -3.04
C VAL A 210 10.84 4.05 -4.34
N GLU A 211 10.60 2.76 -4.25
CA GLU A 211 10.31 1.92 -5.40
C GLU A 211 9.11 2.45 -6.20
N SER A 212 9.12 2.23 -7.49
CA SER A 212 8.00 2.61 -8.36
C SER A 212 7.70 1.48 -9.34
N PRO A 213 6.62 0.69 -9.11
CA PRO A 213 5.58 0.87 -8.06
C PRO A 213 6.07 0.56 -6.65
N SER A 214 5.28 0.95 -5.61
CA SER A 214 5.51 0.61 -4.22
C SER A 214 4.20 0.49 -3.43
N TYR A 215 4.26 0.12 -2.15
CA TYR A 215 3.07 -0.06 -1.32
C TYR A 215 2.30 1.25 -1.12
N ALA A 216 1.05 1.29 -1.55
CA ALA A 216 0.24 2.49 -1.63
C ALA A 216 0.10 3.25 -0.30
N ASN A 217 -0.14 2.54 0.81
CA ASN A 217 -0.35 3.19 2.10
C ASN A 217 0.94 3.83 2.65
N ILE A 218 2.11 3.25 2.34
CA ILE A 218 3.40 3.85 2.70
C ILE A 218 3.67 5.11 1.88
N LEU A 219 3.36 5.10 0.59
CA LEU A 219 3.48 6.30 -0.24
C LEU A 219 2.60 7.44 0.31
N GLN A 220 1.40 7.11 0.77
CA GLN A 220 0.49 8.08 1.37
C GLN A 220 1.01 8.58 2.73
N LEU A 221 1.42 7.68 3.63
CA LEU A 221 2.01 8.02 4.92
C LEU A 221 3.17 9.01 4.77
N MET A 222 4.12 8.71 3.89
CA MET A 222 5.28 9.58 3.66
C MET A 222 4.88 10.95 3.10
N ARG A 223 3.85 11.02 2.22
CA ARG A 223 3.31 12.31 1.73
C ARG A 223 2.66 13.12 2.85
N GLU A 224 1.91 12.48 3.73
CA GLU A 224 1.25 13.13 4.87
C GLU A 224 2.26 13.63 5.90
N ALA A 225 3.37 12.93 6.08
CA ALA A 225 4.53 13.41 6.84
C ALA A 225 5.24 14.61 6.18
N GLY A 226 4.84 14.98 4.95
CA GLY A 226 5.37 16.12 4.21
C GLY A 226 6.63 15.83 3.41
N ALA A 227 7.00 14.56 3.23
CA ALA A 227 8.17 14.18 2.46
C ALA A 227 7.96 14.37 0.94
N ARG A 228 9.06 14.57 0.23
CA ARG A 228 9.13 14.57 -1.24
C ARG A 228 9.56 13.20 -1.72
N LEU A 229 8.65 12.45 -2.34
CA LEU A 229 8.95 11.14 -2.86
C LEU A 229 9.77 11.22 -4.15
N VAL A 230 10.86 10.47 -4.20
CA VAL A 230 11.73 10.32 -5.37
C VAL A 230 11.56 8.89 -5.90
N PRO A 231 10.81 8.68 -7.00
CA PRO A 231 10.54 7.35 -7.51
C PRO A 231 11.78 6.74 -8.17
N VAL A 232 12.08 5.50 -7.82
CA VAL A 232 13.07 4.65 -8.50
C VAL A 232 12.32 3.55 -9.23
N ALA A 233 12.28 3.60 -10.56
CA ALA A 233 11.53 2.64 -11.34
C ALA A 233 12.10 1.22 -11.18
N MET A 234 11.21 0.26 -10.97
CA MET A 234 11.52 -1.17 -10.98
C MET A 234 11.51 -1.69 -12.43
N GLU A 235 12.21 -2.79 -12.65
CA GLU A 235 12.13 -3.56 -13.89
C GLU A 235 10.75 -4.21 -14.05
N GLU A 236 10.32 -4.45 -15.27
CA GLU A 236 9.04 -5.11 -15.54
C GLU A 236 9.04 -6.57 -15.10
N GLY A 237 7.86 -7.10 -14.83
CA GLY A 237 7.65 -8.46 -14.36
C GLY A 237 8.20 -8.68 -12.95
N LEU A 238 8.95 -9.75 -12.75
CA LEU A 238 9.63 -10.09 -11.50
C LEU A 238 11.11 -9.66 -11.47
N GLY A 239 11.55 -8.82 -12.41
CA GLY A 239 12.94 -8.35 -12.51
C GLY A 239 13.39 -7.54 -11.29
N GLY A 240 12.52 -6.69 -10.78
CA GLY A 240 12.70 -6.00 -9.50
C GLY A 240 13.62 -4.78 -9.59
N TRP A 241 14.79 -4.82 -8.98
CA TRP A 241 15.61 -3.64 -8.69
C TRP A 241 16.75 -3.46 -9.70
N ASP A 242 16.73 -2.36 -10.45
CA ASP A 242 17.90 -1.86 -11.19
C ASP A 242 18.84 -1.11 -10.24
N VAL A 243 19.90 -1.80 -9.81
CA VAL A 243 20.87 -1.26 -8.85
C VAL A 243 21.61 -0.02 -9.38
N ASN A 244 21.83 0.09 -10.68
CA ASN A 244 22.50 1.25 -11.26
C ASN A 244 21.62 2.49 -11.18
N ARG A 245 20.31 2.32 -11.42
CA ARG A 245 19.30 3.37 -11.23
C ARG A 245 19.20 3.80 -9.78
N TRP A 246 19.23 2.85 -8.84
CA TRP A 246 19.27 3.14 -7.41
C TRP A 246 20.51 3.96 -7.06
N ARG A 247 21.71 3.55 -7.48
CA ARG A 247 22.97 4.30 -7.27
C ARG A 247 22.89 5.73 -7.81
N GLN A 248 22.34 5.89 -9.02
CA GLN A 248 22.15 7.20 -9.64
C GLN A 248 21.21 8.08 -8.81
N VAL A 249 20.02 7.58 -8.47
CA VAL A 249 19.00 8.36 -7.73
C VAL A 249 19.52 8.73 -6.33
N LEU A 250 20.15 7.81 -5.60
CA LEU A 250 20.68 8.08 -4.27
C LEU A 250 21.76 9.17 -4.31
N ARG A 251 22.62 9.16 -5.32
CA ARG A 251 23.65 10.18 -5.51
C ARG A 251 23.06 11.54 -5.94
N ASP A 252 22.18 11.55 -6.94
CA ASP A 252 21.71 12.79 -7.57
C ASP A 252 20.63 13.50 -6.72
N ALA A 253 19.76 12.74 -6.05
CA ALA A 253 18.72 13.28 -5.19
C ALA A 253 19.14 13.42 -3.72
N ALA A 254 20.18 12.73 -3.28
CA ALA A 254 20.66 12.69 -1.89
C ALA A 254 19.49 12.57 -0.87
N PRO A 255 18.64 11.53 -0.95
CA PRO A 255 17.49 11.38 -0.07
C PRO A 255 17.95 11.03 1.35
N ARG A 256 17.20 11.49 2.35
CA ARG A 256 17.48 11.12 3.76
C ARG A 256 17.18 9.66 4.03
N LEU A 257 16.09 9.15 3.42
CA LEU A 257 15.65 7.78 3.52
C LEU A 257 15.49 7.17 2.12
N ALA A 258 15.68 5.86 2.04
CA ALA A 258 15.25 5.02 0.93
C ALA A 258 14.40 3.88 1.48
N TYR A 259 13.22 3.62 0.90
CA TYR A 259 12.31 2.56 1.33
C TYR A 259 12.26 1.47 0.26
N VAL A 260 12.45 0.21 0.69
CA VAL A 260 12.43 -0.96 -0.18
C VAL A 260 11.69 -2.14 0.46
N VAL A 261 11.02 -2.95 -0.37
CA VAL A 261 10.39 -4.22 -0.01
C VAL A 261 11.10 -5.34 -0.79
N ALA A 262 12.22 -5.83 -0.26
CA ALA A 262 13.10 -6.76 -0.97
C ALA A 262 12.56 -8.21 -1.08
N ASP A 263 11.54 -8.54 -0.30
CA ASP A 263 10.95 -9.87 -0.23
C ASP A 263 9.52 -9.86 -0.75
N PHE A 264 9.26 -10.53 -1.88
CA PHE A 264 7.92 -10.67 -2.48
C PHE A 264 7.19 -9.33 -2.53
N HIS A 265 7.83 -8.38 -3.18
CA HIS A 265 7.48 -6.98 -3.25
C HIS A 265 5.98 -6.71 -3.47
N ASN A 266 5.39 -5.82 -2.70
CA ASN A 266 4.02 -5.34 -2.92
C ASN A 266 4.05 -4.04 -3.74
N PRO A 267 3.53 -4.03 -4.99
CA PRO A 267 2.56 -4.98 -5.54
C PRO A 267 3.11 -6.06 -6.48
N THR A 268 4.39 -6.05 -6.89
CA THR A 268 4.87 -6.83 -8.04
C THR A 268 5.14 -8.32 -7.77
N GLY A 269 5.33 -8.71 -6.50
CA GLY A 269 5.72 -10.06 -6.13
C GLY A 269 7.21 -10.38 -6.37
N ALA A 270 8.03 -9.40 -6.78
CA ALA A 270 9.45 -9.58 -7.02
C ALA A 270 10.22 -9.96 -5.76
N LEU A 271 11.26 -10.77 -5.91
CA LEU A 271 12.18 -11.19 -4.85
C LEU A 271 13.58 -10.75 -5.23
N ALA A 272 14.21 -9.87 -4.45
CA ALA A 272 15.57 -9.43 -4.69
C ALA A 272 16.56 -10.58 -4.40
N ASP A 273 17.44 -10.87 -5.35
CA ASP A 273 18.57 -11.78 -5.13
C ASP A 273 19.62 -11.18 -4.16
N GLU A 274 20.57 -12.01 -3.77
CA GLU A 274 21.56 -11.64 -2.78
C GLU A 274 22.51 -10.52 -3.26
N ASP A 275 22.86 -10.51 -4.54
CA ASP A 275 23.74 -9.51 -5.11
C ASP A 275 23.08 -8.14 -5.19
N ARG A 276 21.79 -8.09 -5.58
CA ARG A 276 21.00 -6.87 -5.55
C ARG A 276 20.85 -6.31 -4.13
N ARG A 277 20.59 -7.19 -3.13
CA ARG A 277 20.50 -6.77 -1.71
C ARG A 277 21.79 -6.15 -1.21
N ARG A 278 22.93 -6.78 -1.46
CA ARG A 278 24.27 -6.26 -1.11
C ARG A 278 24.51 -4.92 -1.79
N ALA A 279 24.26 -4.86 -3.10
CA ALA A 279 24.51 -3.66 -3.88
C ALA A 279 23.62 -2.47 -3.50
N LEU A 280 22.37 -2.71 -3.06
CA LEU A 280 21.49 -1.67 -2.51
C LEU A 280 22.04 -1.11 -1.19
N VAL A 281 22.52 -1.98 -0.27
CA VAL A 281 23.12 -1.54 0.99
C VAL A 281 24.38 -0.72 0.72
N ASP A 282 25.25 -1.17 -0.19
CA ASP A 282 26.48 -0.45 -0.55
C ASP A 282 26.19 0.90 -1.20
N ALA A 283 25.14 0.97 -2.05
CA ALA A 283 24.69 2.23 -2.65
C ALA A 283 24.16 3.21 -1.60
N ALA A 284 23.33 2.74 -0.68
CA ALA A 284 22.78 3.56 0.41
C ALA A 284 23.88 4.06 1.35
N ARG A 285 24.80 3.18 1.75
CA ARG A 285 25.98 3.52 2.58
C ARG A 285 26.84 4.58 1.91
N SER A 286 27.16 4.41 0.64
CA SER A 286 27.98 5.36 -0.12
C SER A 286 27.34 6.73 -0.28
N ALA A 287 26.00 6.79 -0.29
CA ALA A 287 25.24 8.04 -0.38
C ALA A 287 24.92 8.68 0.98
N GLY A 288 25.23 8.02 2.09
CA GLY A 288 24.82 8.46 3.44
C GLY A 288 23.30 8.44 3.65
N THR A 289 22.58 7.59 2.90
CA THR A 289 21.13 7.43 2.97
C THR A 289 20.78 6.28 3.89
N VAL A 290 19.81 6.46 4.79
CA VAL A 290 19.26 5.38 5.61
C VAL A 290 18.35 4.50 4.76
N LEU A 291 18.64 3.20 4.70
CA LEU A 291 17.85 2.22 3.94
C LEU A 291 16.83 1.55 4.87
N VAL A 292 15.56 1.87 4.69
CA VAL A 292 14.44 1.23 5.40
C VAL A 292 13.98 0.02 4.58
N VAL A 293 14.10 -1.16 5.16
CA VAL A 293 13.75 -2.43 4.52
C VAL A 293 12.52 -3.01 5.18
N ASP A 294 11.45 -3.12 4.43
CA ASP A 294 10.20 -3.76 4.87
C ASP A 294 10.26 -5.27 4.61
N GLU A 295 10.33 -6.05 5.67
CA GLU A 295 10.35 -7.52 5.65
C GLU A 295 8.97 -8.15 5.92
N THR A 296 7.89 -7.39 5.85
CA THR A 296 6.53 -7.84 6.19
C THR A 296 6.10 -9.09 5.39
N MET A 297 6.60 -9.25 4.16
CA MET A 297 6.30 -10.40 3.30
C MET A 297 7.35 -11.53 3.35
N ASN A 298 8.45 -11.37 4.09
CA ASN A 298 9.59 -12.27 4.06
C ASN A 298 9.25 -13.75 4.38
N GLU A 299 8.29 -14.01 5.25
CA GLU A 299 7.90 -15.37 5.65
C GLU A 299 6.89 -16.03 4.69
N LEU A 300 6.37 -15.28 3.70
CA LEU A 300 5.36 -15.78 2.75
C LEU A 300 6.00 -16.38 1.49
N ARG A 301 6.89 -17.34 1.66
CA ARG A 301 7.42 -18.17 0.58
C ARG A 301 6.40 -19.23 0.23
N LEU A 302 5.74 -19.11 -0.92
CA LEU A 302 4.67 -20.02 -1.33
C LEU A 302 5.21 -21.26 -2.05
N ASP A 303 6.25 -21.09 -2.85
CA ASP A 303 6.87 -22.19 -3.60
C ASP A 303 8.07 -22.74 -2.81
N PRO A 304 8.03 -23.99 -2.33
CA PRO A 304 9.05 -24.55 -1.45
C PRO A 304 10.46 -24.62 -2.08
N GLU A 305 10.55 -24.72 -3.42
CA GLU A 305 11.80 -24.76 -4.17
C GLU A 305 12.53 -23.42 -4.23
N VAL A 306 11.88 -22.28 -3.83
CA VAL A 306 12.53 -20.98 -3.78
C VAL A 306 13.55 -20.97 -2.65
N ARG A 307 14.82 -20.82 -2.99
CA ARG A 307 15.85 -20.52 -2.00
C ARG A 307 15.76 -19.06 -1.60
N MET A 308 15.41 -18.78 -0.34
CA MET A 308 15.38 -17.42 0.18
C MET A 308 16.80 -16.85 0.25
N PRO A 309 17.04 -15.65 -0.34
CA PRO A 309 18.31 -14.94 -0.18
C PRO A 309 18.52 -14.51 1.27
N ARG A 310 19.78 -14.28 1.67
CA ARG A 310 20.06 -13.67 2.97
C ARG A 310 19.33 -12.33 3.10
N ARG A 311 18.82 -12.03 4.30
CA ARG A 311 18.11 -10.76 4.56
C ARG A 311 19.03 -9.56 4.29
N VAL A 312 18.43 -8.43 3.89
CA VAL A 312 19.22 -7.21 3.56
C VAL A 312 20.08 -6.75 4.74
N CYS A 313 19.58 -6.85 5.96
CA CYS A 313 20.32 -6.47 7.17
C CYS A 313 21.56 -7.36 7.44
N ALA A 314 21.69 -8.52 6.81
CA ALA A 314 22.89 -9.35 6.90
C ALA A 314 24.13 -8.69 6.23
N PHE A 315 23.91 -7.72 5.35
CA PHE A 315 24.96 -6.92 4.70
C PHE A 315 25.31 -5.62 5.45
N ASP A 316 24.62 -5.38 6.57
CA ASP A 316 24.87 -4.29 7.51
C ASP A 316 24.68 -4.78 8.95
N PRO A 317 25.53 -5.67 9.47
CA PRO A 317 25.36 -6.27 10.79
C PRO A 317 25.36 -5.25 11.93
N ALA A 318 26.06 -4.14 11.77
CA ALA A 318 26.06 -3.05 12.76
C ALA A 318 24.76 -2.25 12.79
N GLY A 319 23.93 -2.32 11.73
CA GLY A 319 22.69 -1.56 11.62
C GLY A 319 22.90 -0.06 11.45
N SER A 320 24.04 0.34 10.88
CA SER A 320 24.40 1.76 10.70
C SER A 320 23.77 2.40 9.46
N THR A 321 23.37 1.57 8.50
CA THR A 321 22.77 1.99 7.22
C THR A 321 21.36 1.46 7.07
N VAL A 322 21.11 0.23 7.56
CA VAL A 322 19.84 -0.50 7.35
C VAL A 322 18.98 -0.48 8.61
N ILE A 323 17.77 0.02 8.47
CA ILE A 323 16.69 -0.15 9.43
C ILE A 323 15.72 -1.18 8.87
N THR A 324 15.52 -2.29 9.58
CA THR A 324 14.61 -3.35 9.15
C THR A 324 13.28 -3.22 9.87
N VAL A 325 12.18 -3.32 9.13
CA VAL A 325 10.81 -3.34 9.66
C VAL A 325 10.22 -4.73 9.46
N GLY A 326 9.82 -5.38 10.54
CA GLY A 326 9.12 -6.65 10.51
C GLY A 326 7.69 -6.53 11.03
N SER A 327 6.85 -7.53 10.75
CA SER A 327 5.45 -7.51 11.21
C SER A 327 4.84 -8.91 11.30
N ALA A 328 3.97 -9.11 12.28
CA ALA A 328 3.11 -10.28 12.40
C ALA A 328 1.90 -10.24 11.45
N SER A 329 1.62 -9.09 10.83
CA SER A 329 0.36 -8.84 10.12
C SER A 329 0.12 -9.74 8.91
N LYS A 330 1.16 -10.14 8.18
CA LYS A 330 1.03 -10.96 6.98
C LYS A 330 1.37 -12.42 7.25
N ALA A 331 2.41 -12.64 8.03
CA ALA A 331 2.82 -13.98 8.44
C ALA A 331 1.79 -14.65 9.37
N PHE A 332 1.14 -13.89 10.22
CA PHE A 332 0.14 -14.40 11.16
C PHE A 332 -1.24 -13.77 10.93
N TRP A 333 -1.51 -12.60 11.51
CA TRP A 333 -2.80 -11.92 11.37
C TRP A 333 -2.68 -10.40 11.55
N ALA A 334 -3.33 -9.66 10.67
CA ALA A 334 -3.28 -8.19 10.68
C ALA A 334 -3.91 -7.59 11.94
N GLY A 335 -4.88 -8.27 12.58
CA GLY A 335 -5.55 -7.85 13.80
C GLY A 335 -4.64 -7.82 15.02
N MET A 336 -3.52 -8.56 15.05
CA MET A 336 -2.55 -8.52 16.16
C MET A 336 -1.89 -7.16 16.33
N ARG A 337 -1.77 -6.35 15.28
CA ARG A 337 -1.13 -5.04 15.31
C ARG A 337 0.28 -5.04 15.92
N ILE A 338 1.03 -6.16 15.81
CA ILE A 338 2.43 -6.27 16.24
C ILE A 338 3.36 -6.17 15.03
N GLY A 339 4.31 -5.26 15.14
CA GLY A 339 5.48 -5.14 14.28
C GLY A 339 6.72 -4.85 15.10
N TRP A 340 7.85 -4.69 14.45
CA TRP A 340 9.11 -4.35 15.12
C TRP A 340 10.05 -3.62 14.17
N VAL A 341 10.94 -2.86 14.78
CA VAL A 341 12.11 -2.28 14.12
C VAL A 341 13.35 -3.01 14.63
N ARG A 342 14.27 -3.36 13.72
CA ARG A 342 15.62 -3.76 14.01
C ARG A 342 16.59 -2.70 13.45
N ALA A 343 17.42 -2.12 14.32
CA ALA A 343 18.41 -1.11 13.95
C ALA A 343 19.58 -1.10 14.96
N ALA A 344 20.54 -0.18 14.79
CA ALA A 344 21.56 0.05 15.79
C ALA A 344 20.93 0.51 17.13
N PRO A 345 21.53 0.17 18.29
CA PRO A 345 20.93 0.48 19.61
C PRO A 345 20.67 1.97 19.86
N ASP A 346 21.49 2.86 19.32
CA ASP A 346 21.30 4.32 19.42
C ASP A 346 20.10 4.81 18.59
N VAL A 347 19.88 4.24 17.42
CA VAL A 347 18.69 4.48 16.60
C VAL A 347 17.43 4.01 17.33
N ILE A 348 17.48 2.81 17.93
CA ILE A 348 16.36 2.29 18.74
C ILE A 348 16.04 3.23 19.91
N ARG A 349 17.07 3.69 20.64
CA ARG A 349 16.86 4.66 21.74
C ARG A 349 16.17 5.95 21.26
N SER A 350 16.61 6.46 20.10
CA SER A 350 16.01 7.66 19.51
C SER A 350 14.56 7.45 19.08
N LEU A 351 14.24 6.29 18.46
CA LEU A 351 12.87 5.92 18.09
C LEU A 351 11.96 5.76 19.31
N VAL A 352 12.46 5.12 20.38
CA VAL A 352 11.72 4.97 21.65
C VAL A 352 11.41 6.33 22.27
N ALA A 353 12.37 7.25 22.27
CA ALA A 353 12.16 8.62 22.78
C ALA A 353 11.13 9.40 21.94
N ALA A 354 11.20 9.30 20.61
CA ALA A 354 10.23 9.95 19.72
C ALA A 354 8.80 9.38 19.89
N ARG A 355 8.70 8.07 20.13
CA ARG A 355 7.44 7.38 20.33
C ARG A 355 6.67 7.80 21.57
N ALA A 356 7.34 8.27 22.60
CA ALA A 356 6.71 8.74 23.85
C ALA A 356 5.65 9.83 23.62
N TYR A 357 5.75 10.56 22.49
CA TYR A 357 4.79 11.60 22.11
C TYR A 357 3.75 11.15 21.06
N ALA A 358 3.82 9.88 20.62
CA ALA A 358 2.94 9.36 19.57
C ALA A 358 1.90 8.36 20.12
N ASP A 359 2.35 7.22 20.64
CA ASP A 359 1.48 6.13 21.11
C ASP A 359 1.92 5.48 22.42
N MET A 360 3.00 5.96 23.04
CA MET A 360 3.57 5.52 24.32
C MET A 360 4.02 4.05 24.37
N GLY A 361 3.52 3.19 23.51
CA GLY A 361 3.87 1.76 23.49
C GLY A 361 2.86 0.91 22.72
N THR A 362 3.21 -0.35 22.54
CA THR A 362 2.34 -1.36 21.92
C THR A 362 1.59 -2.11 23.03
N PRO A 363 0.30 -2.46 22.87
CA PRO A 363 -0.47 -3.17 23.87
C PRO A 363 0.20 -4.45 24.38
N VAL A 364 0.13 -4.68 25.71
CA VAL A 364 0.85 -5.78 26.37
C VAL A 364 0.28 -7.13 25.97
N LEU A 365 -1.04 -7.27 25.90
CA LEU A 365 -1.70 -8.56 25.64
C LEU A 365 -1.31 -9.13 24.27
N GLU A 366 -1.30 -8.30 23.23
CA GLU A 366 -0.93 -8.69 21.86
C GLU A 366 0.57 -9.05 21.79
N GLN A 367 1.42 -8.37 22.54
CA GLN A 367 2.83 -8.72 22.64
C GLN A 367 3.03 -10.08 23.31
N LEU A 368 2.29 -10.38 24.39
CA LEU A 368 2.32 -11.68 25.06
C LEU A 368 1.83 -12.79 24.13
N ALA A 369 0.75 -12.57 23.38
CA ALA A 369 0.22 -13.54 22.45
C ALA A 369 1.24 -13.90 21.34
N VAL A 370 1.89 -12.90 20.74
CA VAL A 370 2.94 -13.13 19.73
C VAL A 370 4.17 -13.80 20.34
N ASN A 371 4.58 -13.39 21.54
CA ASN A 371 5.70 -14.01 22.26
C ASN A 371 5.42 -15.50 22.56
N TRP A 372 4.25 -15.80 23.09
CA TRP A 372 3.81 -17.17 23.38
C TRP A 372 3.82 -18.02 22.11
N LEU A 373 3.25 -17.52 21.02
CA LEU A 373 3.17 -18.19 19.74
C LEU A 373 4.56 -18.54 19.19
N MET A 374 5.49 -17.57 19.22
CA MET A 374 6.87 -17.77 18.74
C MET A 374 7.64 -18.76 19.65
N ARG A 375 7.44 -18.69 20.97
CA ARG A 375 8.14 -19.55 21.94
C ARG A 375 7.70 -21.00 21.88
N THR A 376 6.43 -21.26 21.56
CA THR A 376 5.85 -22.60 21.52
C THR A 376 5.96 -23.31 20.18
N GLY A 377 6.53 -22.66 19.16
CA GLY A 377 6.61 -23.19 17.80
C GLY A 377 5.34 -23.00 16.97
N GLY A 378 4.26 -22.50 17.57
CA GLY A 378 2.99 -22.24 16.87
C GLY A 378 3.09 -21.19 15.77
N TRP A 379 4.11 -20.33 15.82
CA TRP A 379 4.38 -19.36 14.76
C TRP A 379 4.76 -20.06 13.45
N GLU A 380 5.69 -20.99 13.48
CA GLU A 380 6.16 -21.74 12.31
C GLU A 380 5.04 -22.56 11.70
N GLU A 381 4.25 -23.24 12.53
CA GLU A 381 3.08 -24.03 12.09
C GLU A 381 2.02 -23.13 11.42
N ALA A 382 1.69 -21.99 12.04
CA ALA A 382 0.74 -21.04 11.49
C ALA A 382 1.22 -20.45 10.15
N VAL A 383 2.51 -20.10 10.04
CA VAL A 383 3.11 -19.58 8.79
C VAL A 383 3.07 -20.64 7.70
N GLN A 384 3.34 -21.92 8.01
CA GLN A 384 3.27 -23.00 7.03
C GLN A 384 1.86 -23.13 6.44
N VAL A 385 0.84 -23.24 7.29
CA VAL A 385 -0.56 -23.34 6.84
C VAL A 385 -0.97 -22.10 6.05
N ARG A 386 -0.50 -20.92 6.46
CA ARG A 386 -0.73 -19.66 5.75
C ARG A 386 -0.13 -19.67 4.34
N CYS A 387 1.08 -20.17 4.18
CA CYS A 387 1.74 -20.28 2.88
C CYS A 387 1.01 -21.28 1.96
N GLU A 388 0.56 -22.40 2.50
CA GLU A 388 -0.22 -23.42 1.76
C GLU A 388 -1.54 -22.81 1.26
N GLN A 389 -2.31 -22.18 2.14
CA GLN A 389 -3.56 -21.50 1.79
C GLN A 389 -3.34 -20.40 0.74
N ALA A 390 -2.31 -19.54 0.92
CA ALA A 390 -2.02 -18.47 -0.01
C ALA A 390 -1.58 -19.02 -1.39
N ARG A 391 -0.88 -20.14 -1.45
CA ARG A 391 -0.51 -20.81 -2.70
C ARG A 391 -1.74 -21.31 -3.44
N GLU A 392 -2.64 -22.01 -2.76
CA GLU A 392 -3.90 -22.49 -3.34
C GLU A 392 -4.75 -21.33 -3.88
N ASN A 393 -4.89 -20.26 -3.10
CA ASN A 393 -5.62 -19.07 -3.50
C ASN A 393 -4.96 -18.37 -4.69
N ARG A 394 -3.61 -18.28 -4.73
CA ARG A 394 -2.86 -17.73 -5.87
C ARG A 394 -3.15 -18.52 -7.14
N ASP A 395 -3.04 -19.84 -7.07
CA ASP A 395 -3.18 -20.71 -8.24
C ASP A 395 -4.62 -20.67 -8.77
N ALA A 396 -5.62 -20.63 -7.88
CA ALA A 396 -7.02 -20.43 -8.23
C ALA A 396 -7.27 -19.07 -8.91
N LEU A 397 -6.78 -17.98 -8.33
CA LEU A 397 -6.95 -16.64 -8.91
C LEU A 397 -6.24 -16.53 -10.27
N VAL A 398 -5.03 -17.08 -10.40
CA VAL A 398 -4.28 -17.10 -11.66
C VAL A 398 -5.07 -17.83 -12.75
N ALA A 399 -5.63 -18.99 -12.43
CA ALA A 399 -6.46 -19.78 -13.36
C ALA A 399 -7.72 -18.99 -13.78
N ALA A 400 -8.42 -18.38 -12.81
CA ALA A 400 -9.62 -17.60 -13.06
C ALA A 400 -9.35 -16.36 -13.94
N VAL A 401 -8.31 -15.59 -13.62
CA VAL A 401 -7.93 -14.39 -14.40
C VAL A 401 -7.51 -14.75 -15.83
N ARG A 402 -6.74 -15.82 -16.03
CA ARG A 402 -6.36 -16.28 -17.37
C ARG A 402 -7.54 -16.73 -18.20
N ARG A 403 -8.56 -17.32 -17.59
CA ARG A 403 -9.79 -17.76 -18.26
C ARG A 403 -10.71 -16.60 -18.64
N GLU A 404 -10.96 -15.68 -17.70
CA GLU A 404 -11.94 -14.61 -17.87
C GLU A 404 -11.37 -13.36 -18.56
N LEU A 405 -10.08 -13.13 -18.48
CA LEU A 405 -9.37 -11.93 -18.91
C LEU A 405 -8.06 -12.30 -19.64
N PRO A 406 -8.14 -13.03 -20.77
CA PRO A 406 -6.98 -13.60 -21.45
C PRO A 406 -5.98 -12.56 -21.99
N ASP A 407 -6.42 -11.32 -22.24
CA ASP A 407 -5.57 -10.21 -22.69
C ASP A 407 -4.81 -9.51 -21.56
N TRP A 408 -5.02 -9.94 -20.30
CA TRP A 408 -4.33 -9.37 -19.14
C TRP A 408 -3.00 -10.09 -18.91
N GLU A 409 -1.95 -9.30 -18.69
CA GLU A 409 -0.58 -9.80 -18.55
C GLU A 409 -0.09 -9.66 -17.12
N PHE A 410 0.50 -10.72 -16.59
CA PHE A 410 1.13 -10.73 -15.27
C PHE A 410 2.14 -11.87 -15.13
N SER A 411 3.11 -11.67 -14.24
CA SER A 411 4.01 -12.73 -13.79
C SER A 411 3.44 -13.36 -12.52
N VAL A 412 3.51 -14.68 -12.40
CA VAL A 412 3.05 -15.40 -11.20
C VAL A 412 4.14 -15.30 -10.12
N PRO A 413 3.86 -14.65 -8.97
CA PRO A 413 4.84 -14.50 -7.91
C PRO A 413 5.03 -15.83 -7.17
N ARG A 414 6.25 -16.07 -6.69
CA ARG A 414 6.62 -17.29 -5.96
C ARG A 414 6.41 -17.14 -4.44
N GLY A 415 5.86 -15.99 -4.02
CA GLY A 415 5.57 -15.65 -2.62
C GLY A 415 4.80 -14.35 -2.51
N GLY A 416 4.55 -13.90 -1.28
CA GLY A 416 3.73 -12.72 -1.02
C GLY A 416 2.24 -12.99 -1.17
N LEU A 417 1.44 -11.94 -1.47
CA LEU A 417 -0.02 -12.03 -1.48
C LEU A 417 -0.67 -11.33 -2.68
N THR A 418 0.07 -10.89 -3.70
CA THR A 418 -0.47 -10.00 -4.75
C THR A 418 0.02 -10.36 -6.14
N LEU A 419 -0.90 -10.26 -7.14
CA LEU A 419 -0.57 -10.18 -8.56
C LEU A 419 -0.57 -8.72 -8.98
N TRP A 420 0.45 -8.33 -9.76
CA TRP A 420 0.51 -7.04 -10.43
C TRP A 420 0.16 -7.24 -11.90
N VAL A 421 -0.99 -6.73 -12.30
CA VAL A 421 -1.63 -7.12 -13.54
C VAL A 421 -1.74 -5.93 -14.48
N ARG A 422 -1.21 -6.07 -15.69
CA ARG A 422 -1.39 -5.14 -16.81
C ARG A 422 -2.70 -5.43 -17.52
N THR A 423 -3.54 -4.41 -17.71
CA THR A 423 -4.96 -4.55 -18.06
C THR A 423 -5.25 -4.51 -19.56
N GLY A 424 -4.29 -4.87 -20.42
CA GLY A 424 -4.51 -4.92 -21.87
C GLY A 424 -4.91 -3.56 -22.49
N GLY A 425 -4.42 -2.45 -21.92
CA GLY A 425 -4.71 -1.09 -22.40
C GLY A 425 -5.93 -0.42 -21.75
N LEU A 426 -6.67 -1.10 -20.88
CA LEU A 426 -7.74 -0.48 -20.12
C LEU A 426 -7.20 0.38 -18.96
N SER A 427 -7.92 1.44 -18.60
CA SER A 427 -7.59 2.29 -17.45
C SER A 427 -7.92 1.56 -16.14
N GLY A 428 -6.90 1.36 -15.28
CA GLY A 428 -7.06 0.78 -13.96
C GLY A 428 -7.99 1.59 -13.06
N SER A 429 -7.93 2.90 -13.16
CA SER A 429 -8.82 3.82 -12.44
C SER A 429 -10.29 3.64 -12.84
N ARG A 430 -10.58 3.51 -14.14
CA ARG A 430 -11.93 3.24 -14.63
C ARG A 430 -12.40 1.83 -14.26
N LEU A 431 -11.49 0.85 -14.29
CA LEU A 431 -11.77 -0.52 -13.84
C LEU A 431 -12.15 -0.56 -12.36
N ALA A 432 -11.45 0.18 -11.49
CA ALA A 432 -11.78 0.26 -10.08
C ALA A 432 -13.19 0.80 -9.86
N VAL A 433 -13.56 1.90 -10.53
CA VAL A 433 -14.92 2.49 -10.44
C VAL A 433 -15.99 1.57 -11.04
N ALA A 434 -15.72 0.94 -12.19
CA ALA A 434 -16.65 0.01 -12.81
C ALA A 434 -16.82 -1.27 -11.98
N GLY A 435 -15.73 -1.73 -11.34
CA GLY A 435 -15.73 -2.91 -10.47
C GLY A 435 -16.68 -2.77 -9.28
N GLU A 436 -16.70 -1.62 -8.62
CA GLU A 436 -17.62 -1.37 -7.51
C GLU A 436 -19.11 -1.50 -7.94
N ARG A 437 -19.43 -1.10 -9.17
CA ARG A 437 -20.79 -1.23 -9.73
C ARG A 437 -21.23 -2.67 -9.96
N VAL A 438 -20.28 -3.54 -10.21
CA VAL A 438 -20.54 -4.98 -10.43
C VAL A 438 -20.18 -5.83 -9.20
N GLY A 439 -19.94 -5.18 -8.05
CA GLY A 439 -19.74 -5.85 -6.77
C GLY A 439 -18.32 -6.40 -6.56
N VAL A 440 -17.30 -5.86 -7.21
CA VAL A 440 -15.91 -6.17 -6.92
C VAL A 440 -15.08 -4.90 -6.72
N ARG A 441 -14.39 -4.80 -5.60
CA ARG A 441 -13.47 -3.70 -5.29
C ARG A 441 -12.05 -4.11 -5.66
N VAL A 442 -11.40 -3.34 -6.54
CA VAL A 442 -10.01 -3.59 -6.99
C VAL A 442 -9.18 -2.31 -6.91
N PRO A 443 -7.97 -2.34 -6.35
CA PRO A 443 -7.10 -1.18 -6.33
C PRO A 443 -6.49 -0.91 -7.70
N SER A 444 -6.63 0.33 -8.17
CA SER A 444 -6.01 0.80 -9.41
C SER A 444 -4.50 0.97 -9.27
N GLY A 445 -3.78 0.79 -10.36
CA GLY A 445 -2.32 0.94 -10.41
C GLY A 445 -1.79 2.29 -9.95
N PRO A 446 -2.45 3.42 -10.27
CA PRO A 446 -2.02 4.76 -9.84
C PRO A 446 -1.88 4.94 -8.32
N ARG A 447 -2.52 4.11 -7.51
CA ARG A 447 -2.34 4.13 -6.05
C ARG A 447 -0.96 3.66 -5.60
N PHE A 448 -0.33 2.80 -6.39
CA PHE A 448 1.00 2.22 -6.14
C PHE A 448 2.12 3.03 -6.79
N GLY A 449 1.80 4.10 -7.50
CA GLY A 449 2.73 4.99 -8.18
C GLY A 449 2.90 6.34 -7.52
N VAL A 450 4.06 6.96 -7.75
CA VAL A 450 4.23 8.38 -7.45
C VAL A 450 3.58 9.18 -8.58
N ASP A 451 2.81 10.21 -8.22
CA ASP A 451 2.11 11.11 -9.14
C ASP A 451 1.16 10.43 -10.17
N GLY A 452 0.60 9.25 -9.82
CA GLY A 452 -0.42 8.59 -10.64
C GLY A 452 0.11 7.71 -11.77
N ALA A 453 1.37 7.30 -11.72
CA ALA A 453 1.92 6.31 -12.64
C ALA A 453 1.13 4.98 -12.60
N PHE A 454 1.30 4.14 -13.62
CA PHE A 454 0.69 2.79 -13.71
C PHE A 454 -0.82 2.76 -13.98
N GLU A 455 -1.35 3.71 -14.75
CA GLU A 455 -2.76 3.75 -15.12
C GLU A 455 -3.27 2.48 -15.84
N GLY A 456 -2.40 1.78 -16.57
CA GLY A 456 -2.71 0.51 -17.24
C GLY A 456 -2.56 -0.73 -16.35
N TYR A 457 -2.62 -0.59 -15.02
CA TYR A 457 -2.41 -1.70 -14.09
C TYR A 457 -3.48 -1.73 -13.00
N VAL A 458 -3.67 -2.94 -12.42
CA VAL A 458 -4.41 -3.19 -11.18
C VAL A 458 -3.62 -4.15 -10.30
N ARG A 459 -3.83 -4.10 -8.97
CA ARG A 459 -3.30 -5.11 -8.05
C ARG A 459 -4.41 -6.07 -7.65
N LEU A 460 -4.20 -7.37 -7.80
CA LEU A 460 -5.11 -8.41 -7.37
C LEU A 460 -4.47 -9.21 -6.22
N PRO A 461 -4.93 -9.07 -4.97
CA PRO A 461 -4.49 -9.94 -3.89
C PRO A 461 -5.15 -11.31 -4.02
N PHE A 462 -4.39 -12.36 -3.78
CA PHE A 462 -4.90 -13.74 -3.74
C PHE A 462 -5.22 -14.18 -2.30
N THR A 463 -6.09 -13.41 -1.66
CA THR A 463 -6.50 -13.58 -0.26
C THR A 463 -7.91 -14.17 -0.11
N VAL A 464 -8.56 -14.51 -1.22
CA VAL A 464 -9.90 -15.10 -1.28
C VAL A 464 -9.81 -16.54 -1.77
N ALA A 465 -10.70 -17.41 -1.27
CA ALA A 465 -10.75 -18.81 -1.66
C ALA A 465 -11.16 -19.01 -3.13
N GLY A 466 -10.86 -20.19 -3.70
CA GLY A 466 -11.04 -20.49 -5.12
C GLY A 466 -12.41 -20.11 -5.71
N PRO A 467 -13.55 -20.53 -5.12
CA PRO A 467 -14.89 -20.15 -5.65
C PRO A 467 -15.12 -18.64 -5.67
N VAL A 468 -14.59 -17.90 -4.67
CA VAL A 468 -14.69 -16.43 -4.63
C VAL A 468 -13.74 -15.81 -5.64
N ALA A 469 -12.58 -16.42 -5.91
CA ALA A 469 -11.66 -15.97 -6.95
C ALA A 469 -12.27 -16.08 -8.36
N ASP A 470 -13.00 -17.17 -8.64
CA ASP A 470 -13.75 -17.34 -9.90
C ASP A 470 -14.80 -16.24 -10.08
N GLU A 471 -15.59 -15.99 -9.06
CA GLU A 471 -16.61 -14.94 -9.08
C GLU A 471 -15.96 -13.54 -9.22
N ALA A 472 -14.88 -13.26 -8.51
CA ALA A 472 -14.16 -12.01 -8.62
C ALA A 472 -13.64 -11.78 -10.05
N ALA A 473 -13.04 -12.80 -10.68
CA ALA A 473 -12.56 -12.71 -12.06
C ALA A 473 -13.70 -12.47 -13.06
N ALA A 474 -14.84 -13.14 -12.89
CA ALA A 474 -16.02 -12.92 -13.72
C ALA A 474 -16.59 -11.49 -13.60
N ARG A 475 -16.64 -10.95 -12.35
CA ARG A 475 -17.05 -9.55 -12.10
C ARG A 475 -16.04 -8.56 -12.68
N LEU A 476 -14.73 -8.81 -12.58
CA LEU A 476 -13.70 -8.00 -13.22
C LEU A 476 -13.82 -8.01 -14.75
N ALA A 477 -14.15 -9.15 -15.36
CA ALA A 477 -14.43 -9.24 -16.79
C ALA A 477 -15.67 -8.42 -17.18
N ALA A 478 -16.71 -8.40 -16.36
CA ALA A 478 -17.86 -7.54 -16.57
C ALA A 478 -17.49 -6.04 -16.48
N ALA A 479 -16.68 -5.65 -15.49
CA ALA A 479 -16.13 -4.29 -15.37
C ALA A 479 -15.28 -3.90 -16.59
N ALA A 480 -14.44 -4.81 -17.08
CA ALA A 480 -13.60 -4.60 -18.26
C ALA A 480 -14.45 -4.34 -19.52
N ARG A 481 -15.54 -5.09 -19.71
CA ARG A 481 -16.49 -4.85 -20.81
C ARG A 481 -17.16 -3.48 -20.73
N LEU A 482 -17.56 -3.04 -19.52
CA LEU A 482 -18.14 -1.71 -19.31
C LEU A 482 -17.16 -0.59 -19.66
N VAL A 483 -15.88 -0.74 -19.28
CA VAL A 483 -14.84 0.24 -19.61
C VAL A 483 -14.53 0.23 -21.10
N GLY A 484 -14.41 -0.94 -21.73
CA GLY A 484 -14.09 -1.10 -23.16
C GLY A 484 -15.19 -0.58 -24.10
N SER A 485 -16.46 -0.71 -23.71
CA SER A 485 -17.60 -0.20 -24.50
C SER A 485 -17.83 1.31 -24.39
N GLY A 486 -17.03 2.02 -23.58
CA GLY A 486 -17.22 3.45 -23.31
C GLY A 486 -18.44 3.78 -22.46
N ALA A 487 -19.26 2.81 -22.08
CA ALA A 487 -20.47 2.98 -21.26
C ALA A 487 -20.13 3.34 -19.79
N GLY A 488 -18.88 3.25 -19.39
CA GLY A 488 -18.42 3.56 -18.04
C GLY A 488 -18.35 5.06 -17.68
N ALA A 489 -18.62 5.97 -18.63
CA ALA A 489 -18.50 7.41 -18.44
C ALA A 489 -19.80 8.13 -18.04
N GLY A 490 -20.95 7.44 -18.10
CA GLY A 490 -22.25 8.01 -17.72
C GLY A 490 -22.60 7.61 -16.27
N VAL A 491 -22.84 8.60 -15.44
CA VAL A 491 -23.46 8.40 -14.11
C VAL A 491 -24.96 8.19 -14.33
N GLU A 492 -25.38 6.97 -14.67
CA GLU A 492 -26.76 6.58 -14.40
C GLU A 492 -26.81 6.06 -12.96
N ALA A 493 -27.67 6.69 -12.15
CA ALA A 493 -27.96 6.24 -10.81
C ALA A 493 -28.40 4.75 -10.83
N PRO A 494 -28.00 3.92 -9.87
CA PRO A 494 -28.45 2.56 -9.80
C PRO A 494 -29.99 2.57 -9.67
N ARG A 495 -30.65 1.89 -10.60
CA ARG A 495 -32.10 1.61 -10.48
C ARG A 495 -32.24 0.71 -9.26
N THR A 496 -32.82 1.25 -8.20
CA THR A 496 -33.25 0.50 -7.04
C THR A 496 -34.25 -0.53 -7.49
N PHE A 497 -33.86 -1.80 -7.57
CA PHE A 497 -34.83 -2.86 -7.60
C PHE A 497 -35.41 -2.99 -6.19
N VAL A 498 -36.61 -2.41 -6.00
CA VAL A 498 -37.48 -2.74 -4.88
C VAL A 498 -38.18 -4.04 -5.28
N ALA A 499 -37.92 -5.09 -4.53
CA ALA A 499 -38.77 -6.26 -4.45
C ALA A 499 -39.10 -6.53 -2.99
#